data_e89888b641daaf60b9c7fbd154bb6b34
#
_entry.id   e89888b641daaf60b9c7fbd154bb6b34
#
_cell.length_a   1.000
_cell.length_b   1.000
_cell.length_c   1.000
_cell.angle_alpha   90.00
_cell.angle_beta   90.00
_cell.angle_gamma   90.00
#
_symmetry.space_group_name_H-M   'P 1'
#
loop_
_entity.id
_entity.type
_entity.pdbx_description
1 polymer ?
#
loop_
_entity_poly.entity_id
_entity_poly.type
_entity_poly.pdbx_seq_one_letter_code
_entity_poly.pdbx_strand_id
1 'polypeptide(L)'
;MAEQQRLCDLGIIGAGPAGCALAAALRLRGWGGTITLLEIGRGPGGRAATRRSRSDPALAINHGAPLFNIRSAPEPCLLEPLRRGGWIEPFTGAIHSLDGSGDLGPAIEDGFSDGALWQGRGGMEQLSRGLLALAQGENGITNLRSGSLVRHLQPQAHGWGLAEASAQPLLHCRWLVLSGTLLAHPRCRQVFGWSDVPLQTAATQLDDPQLRDACGALAAINSQASSHLLLTLHPELAAVWLQQPWRLLQFSPAAQERWGLRRVSLQPLRDQRCGVVAESTAAFAERHLGVYGAGSSASPLLGATPDAAAEAAVINRLEQALSDALGHATDGADRQLMRWGAAFPQPPGLSPTQQLCPSSRIGFC
;
A
#
# COMPACT_ATOMS: atom_id res chain seq x y z
N MET A 1 28.26 26.72 7.54
CA MET A 1 28.98 25.44 7.55
C MET A 1 27.96 24.37 7.19
N ALA A 2 28.09 23.71 6.04
CA ALA A 2 27.21 22.62 5.68
C ALA A 2 27.41 21.50 6.71
N GLU A 3 26.35 21.17 7.44
CA GLU A 3 26.31 20.01 8.33
C GLU A 3 26.66 18.80 7.46
N GLN A 4 27.85 18.22 7.68
CA GLN A 4 28.27 17.00 6.99
C GLN A 4 27.18 15.96 7.28
N GLN A 5 26.31 15.71 6.30
CA GLN A 5 25.28 14.68 6.41
C GLN A 5 25.98 13.36 6.73
N ARG A 6 25.84 12.90 7.98
CA ARG A 6 26.42 11.62 8.40
C ARG A 6 25.93 10.51 7.47
N LEU A 7 26.85 9.72 6.98
CA LEU A 7 26.57 8.55 6.14
C LEU A 7 25.68 7.58 6.92
N CYS A 8 24.49 7.34 6.42
CA CYS A 8 23.55 6.35 6.96
C CYS A 8 24.01 4.94 6.54
N ASP A 9 23.87 3.94 7.40
CA ASP A 9 24.27 2.59 7.03
C ASP A 9 23.26 1.96 6.04
N LEU A 10 21.96 2.21 6.24
CA LEU A 10 20.89 1.68 5.38
C LEU A 10 19.83 2.74 5.10
N GLY A 11 19.68 3.08 3.82
CA GLY A 11 18.54 3.84 3.30
C GLY A 11 17.46 2.90 2.79
N ILE A 12 16.21 3.10 3.20
CA ILE A 12 15.05 2.35 2.69
C ILE A 12 14.08 3.33 2.04
N ILE A 13 13.73 3.10 0.78
CA ILE A 13 12.73 3.91 0.08
C ILE A 13 11.38 3.22 0.15
N GLY A 14 10.45 3.84 0.88
CA GLY A 14 9.11 3.37 1.19
C GLY A 14 8.95 2.86 2.62
N ALA A 15 7.97 3.41 3.34
CA ALA A 15 7.59 2.99 4.69
C ALA A 15 6.26 2.21 4.69
N GLY A 16 6.05 1.38 3.68
CA GLY A 16 5.01 0.36 3.68
C GLY A 16 5.37 -0.83 4.58
N PRO A 17 4.50 -1.86 4.68
CA PRO A 17 4.77 -3.04 5.50
C PRO A 17 6.13 -3.68 5.22
N ALA A 18 6.54 -3.81 3.96
CA ALA A 18 7.81 -4.44 3.58
C ALA A 18 9.04 -3.67 4.12
N GLY A 19 9.13 -2.35 3.84
CA GLY A 19 10.25 -1.53 4.31
C GLY A 19 10.33 -1.44 5.84
N CYS A 20 9.17 -1.29 6.50
CA CYS A 20 9.11 -1.28 7.96
C CYS A 20 9.46 -2.65 8.56
N ALA A 21 9.00 -3.76 7.94
CA ALA A 21 9.32 -5.11 8.39
C ALA A 21 10.82 -5.42 8.26
N LEU A 22 11.45 -5.00 7.16
CA LEU A 22 12.90 -5.14 7.01
C LEU A 22 13.65 -4.43 8.13
N ALA A 23 13.30 -3.16 8.42
CA ALA A 23 13.92 -2.39 9.49
C ALA A 23 13.72 -3.08 10.85
N ALA A 24 12.50 -3.52 11.17
CA ALA A 24 12.19 -4.23 12.42
C ALA A 24 12.94 -5.57 12.52
N ALA A 25 13.00 -6.34 11.44
CA ALA A 25 13.69 -7.62 11.42
C ALA A 25 15.20 -7.49 11.63
N LEU A 26 15.83 -6.44 11.09
CA LEU A 26 17.24 -6.15 11.33
C LEU A 26 17.48 -5.83 12.81
N ARG A 27 16.63 -5.02 13.45
CA ARG A 27 16.72 -4.71 14.87
C ARG A 27 16.52 -5.95 15.74
N LEU A 28 15.52 -6.76 15.42
CA LEU A 28 15.26 -8.00 16.15
C LEU A 28 16.46 -8.97 16.11
N ARG A 29 17.25 -8.91 15.03
CA ARG A 29 18.50 -9.67 14.88
C ARG A 29 19.74 -8.97 15.48
N GLY A 30 19.56 -7.88 16.20
CA GLY A 30 20.65 -7.16 16.88
C GLY A 30 21.50 -6.27 15.98
N TRP A 31 21.08 -6.00 14.73
CA TRP A 31 21.84 -5.11 13.87
C TRP A 31 21.75 -3.65 14.34
N GLY A 32 22.88 -3.05 14.73
CA GLY A 32 22.99 -1.73 15.38
C GLY A 32 23.23 -0.54 14.43
N GLY A 33 23.38 -0.77 13.10
CA GLY A 33 23.63 0.31 12.14
C GLY A 33 22.49 1.32 12.03
N THR A 34 22.75 2.49 11.51
CA THR A 34 21.74 3.54 11.31
C THR A 34 20.81 3.20 10.15
N ILE A 35 19.49 3.34 10.34
CA ILE A 35 18.45 3.15 9.29
C ILE A 35 17.73 4.47 9.05
N THR A 36 17.51 4.83 7.79
CA THR A 36 16.59 5.92 7.43
C THR A 36 15.61 5.46 6.39
N LEU A 37 14.32 5.52 6.72
CA LEU A 37 13.24 5.30 5.77
C LEU A 37 12.82 6.64 5.14
N LEU A 38 12.71 6.69 3.82
CA LEU A 38 12.18 7.83 3.06
C LEU A 38 10.81 7.45 2.51
N GLU A 39 9.78 8.19 2.92
CA GLU A 39 8.40 7.92 2.54
C GLU A 39 7.80 9.13 1.82
N ILE A 40 7.23 8.91 0.64
CA ILE A 40 6.55 9.95 -0.15
C ILE A 40 5.28 10.46 0.52
N GLY A 41 4.57 9.58 1.22
CA GLY A 41 3.33 9.89 1.93
C GLY A 41 3.57 10.65 3.23
N ARG A 42 2.48 10.94 3.93
CA ARG A 42 2.48 11.65 5.22
C ARG A 42 2.89 10.76 6.41
N GLY A 43 3.03 9.46 6.20
CA GLY A 43 3.40 8.50 7.23
C GLY A 43 3.44 7.07 6.71
N PRO A 44 3.83 6.11 7.56
CA PRO A 44 3.92 4.72 7.16
C PRO A 44 2.54 4.12 6.84
N GLY A 45 2.50 3.16 5.92
CA GLY A 45 1.24 2.51 5.54
C GLY A 45 1.31 1.79 4.19
N GLY A 46 1.79 2.45 3.14
CA GLY A 46 1.83 1.85 1.81
C GLY A 46 0.46 1.30 1.39
N ARG A 47 0.39 0.04 0.93
CA ARG A 47 -0.87 -0.62 0.55
C ARG A 47 -1.73 -1.08 1.75
N ALA A 48 -1.25 -0.95 2.98
CA ALA A 48 -2.02 -1.11 4.20
C ALA A 48 -2.49 0.25 4.75
N ALA A 49 -2.88 1.17 3.87
CA ALA A 49 -3.24 2.54 4.24
C ALA A 49 -4.66 2.62 4.81
N THR A 50 -4.81 3.49 5.81
CA THR A 50 -6.09 3.87 6.40
C THR A 50 -6.36 5.35 6.14
N ARG A 51 -7.55 5.66 5.67
CA ARG A 51 -8.02 7.04 5.53
C ARG A 51 -8.39 7.58 6.89
N ARG A 52 -7.74 8.67 7.29
CA ARG A 52 -8.08 9.43 8.49
C ARG A 52 -8.37 10.88 8.15
N SER A 53 -9.26 11.50 8.92
CA SER A 53 -9.53 12.93 8.84
C SER A 53 -8.89 13.66 10.02
N ARG A 54 -8.42 14.89 9.79
CA ARG A 54 -7.96 15.79 10.87
C ARG A 54 -9.12 16.44 11.60
N SER A 55 -10.21 16.70 10.89
CA SER A 55 -11.43 17.31 11.42
C SER A 55 -12.38 16.30 12.05
N ASP A 56 -12.19 15.00 11.79
CA ASP A 56 -13.03 13.92 12.29
C ASP A 56 -12.17 12.75 12.78
N PRO A 57 -11.80 12.72 14.07
CA PRO A 57 -10.96 11.68 14.63
C PRO A 57 -11.60 10.28 14.63
N ALA A 58 -12.92 10.18 14.52
CA ALA A 58 -13.63 8.91 14.44
C ALA A 58 -13.49 8.26 13.07
N LEU A 59 -13.19 9.04 12.02
CA LEU A 59 -13.01 8.53 10.67
C LEU A 59 -11.69 7.76 10.54
N ALA A 60 -11.78 6.44 10.41
CA ALA A 60 -10.66 5.54 10.16
C ALA A 60 -11.12 4.40 9.23
N ILE A 61 -10.94 4.57 7.92
CA ILE A 61 -11.40 3.61 6.90
C ILE A 61 -10.18 3.03 6.18
N ASN A 62 -10.01 1.72 6.24
CA ASN A 62 -8.97 0.98 5.51
C ASN A 62 -9.35 0.95 4.04
N HIS A 63 -8.61 1.68 3.22
CA HIS A 63 -8.88 1.77 1.78
C HIS A 63 -7.84 1.06 0.91
N GLY A 64 -6.87 0.43 1.53
CA GLY A 64 -5.94 -0.53 0.93
C GLY A 64 -6.34 -1.95 1.29
N ALA A 65 -5.38 -2.77 1.76
CA ALA A 65 -5.68 -4.10 2.28
C ALA A 65 -6.62 -4.00 3.50
N PRO A 66 -7.75 -4.70 3.54
CA PRO A 66 -8.66 -4.68 4.69
C PRO A 66 -8.16 -5.54 5.85
N LEU A 67 -7.32 -6.55 5.54
CA LEU A 67 -6.70 -7.48 6.48
C LEU A 67 -5.41 -8.04 5.87
N PHE A 68 -4.67 -8.82 6.64
CA PHE A 68 -3.60 -9.69 6.15
C PHE A 68 -3.71 -11.07 6.78
N ASN A 69 -3.15 -12.07 6.11
CA ASN A 69 -3.18 -13.45 6.59
C ASN A 69 -1.78 -14.03 6.79
N ILE A 70 -1.66 -14.94 7.75
CA ILE A 70 -0.46 -15.69 8.03
C ILE A 70 -0.73 -17.15 7.73
N ARG A 71 -0.03 -17.67 6.71
CA ARG A 71 -0.12 -19.06 6.24
C ARG A 71 1.15 -19.88 6.51
N SER A 72 2.23 -19.20 6.91
CA SER A 72 3.51 -19.85 7.15
C SER A 72 3.57 -20.55 8.50
N ALA A 73 4.26 -21.68 8.53
CA ALA A 73 4.71 -22.33 9.75
C ALA A 73 6.23 -22.51 9.67
N PRO A 74 7.04 -22.02 10.65
CA PRO A 74 6.59 -21.25 11.82
C PRO A 74 6.06 -19.86 11.46
N GLU A 75 5.31 -19.29 12.38
CA GLU A 75 4.83 -17.90 12.26
C GLU A 75 6.00 -16.90 12.09
N PRO A 76 5.79 -15.77 11.38
CA PRO A 76 6.81 -14.74 11.25
C PRO A 76 7.25 -14.19 12.61
N CYS A 77 8.55 -14.04 12.82
CA CYS A 77 9.13 -13.61 14.09
C CYS A 77 8.66 -12.21 14.56
N LEU A 78 8.13 -11.38 13.66
CA LEU A 78 7.59 -10.05 13.98
C LEU A 78 6.12 -10.09 14.45
N LEU A 79 5.41 -11.20 14.27
CA LEU A 79 3.98 -11.29 14.59
C LEU A 79 3.72 -11.13 16.09
N GLU A 80 4.45 -11.89 16.93
CA GLU A 80 4.26 -11.85 18.38
C GLU A 80 4.65 -10.48 18.99
N PRO A 81 5.77 -9.84 18.62
CA PRO A 81 6.05 -8.47 19.06
C PRO A 81 4.96 -7.46 18.69
N LEU A 82 4.39 -7.55 17.47
CA LEU A 82 3.29 -6.68 17.04
C LEU A 82 2.01 -6.93 17.85
N ARG A 83 1.67 -8.19 18.11
CA ARG A 83 0.53 -8.58 18.92
C ARG A 83 0.68 -8.11 20.37
N ARG A 84 1.84 -8.36 20.98
CA ARG A 84 2.14 -7.95 22.34
C ARG A 84 2.16 -6.43 22.52
N GLY A 85 2.64 -5.70 21.49
CA GLY A 85 2.61 -4.24 21.45
C GLY A 85 1.24 -3.65 21.18
N GLY A 86 0.21 -4.48 20.92
CA GLY A 86 -1.15 -4.03 20.66
C GLY A 86 -1.35 -3.33 19.30
N TRP A 87 -0.44 -3.55 18.34
CA TRP A 87 -0.51 -2.93 17.01
C TRP A 87 -1.48 -3.65 16.07
N ILE A 88 -1.61 -4.96 16.28
CA ILE A 88 -2.48 -5.82 15.47
C ILE A 88 -3.40 -6.62 16.38
N GLU A 89 -4.49 -7.10 15.80
CA GLU A 89 -5.48 -7.96 16.45
C GLU A 89 -6.02 -8.97 15.43
N PRO A 90 -6.58 -10.12 15.89
CA PRO A 90 -7.25 -11.05 15.01
C PRO A 90 -8.40 -10.37 14.25
N PHE A 91 -8.54 -10.66 12.96
CA PHE A 91 -9.75 -10.29 12.24
C PHE A 91 -10.83 -11.33 12.53
N THR A 92 -11.91 -10.90 13.19
CA THR A 92 -13.02 -11.77 13.63
C THR A 92 -14.26 -11.63 12.77
N GLY A 93 -14.24 -10.79 11.74
CA GLY A 93 -15.35 -10.59 10.83
C GLY A 93 -15.56 -11.79 9.91
N ALA A 94 -16.82 -12.18 9.68
CA ALA A 94 -17.10 -13.23 8.70
C ALA A 94 -16.78 -12.78 7.27
N ILE A 95 -16.23 -13.71 6.49
CA ILE A 95 -15.97 -13.53 5.05
C ILE A 95 -16.94 -14.41 4.29
N HIS A 96 -17.66 -13.82 3.35
CA HIS A 96 -18.61 -14.50 2.47
C HIS A 96 -18.24 -14.21 1.01
N SER A 97 -18.86 -14.95 0.10
CA SER A 97 -18.85 -14.66 -1.33
C SER A 97 -20.23 -14.27 -1.84
N LEU A 98 -20.26 -13.54 -2.95
CA LEU A 98 -21.44 -13.25 -3.75
C LEU A 98 -21.23 -13.88 -5.13
N ASP A 99 -22.21 -14.67 -5.58
CA ASP A 99 -22.16 -15.25 -6.92
C ASP A 99 -22.82 -14.35 -7.98
N GLY A 100 -22.79 -14.78 -9.25
CA GLY A 100 -23.39 -14.03 -10.34
C GLY A 100 -24.92 -13.92 -10.30
N SER A 101 -25.61 -14.72 -9.48
CA SER A 101 -27.05 -14.63 -9.25
C SER A 101 -27.40 -13.63 -8.15
N GLY A 102 -26.45 -13.30 -7.27
CA GLY A 102 -26.63 -12.45 -6.11
C GLY A 102 -26.80 -13.26 -4.82
N ASP A 103 -26.51 -14.56 -4.86
CA ASP A 103 -26.60 -15.44 -3.71
C ASP A 103 -25.32 -15.42 -2.88
N LEU A 104 -25.48 -15.40 -1.55
CA LEU A 104 -24.36 -15.47 -0.62
C LEU A 104 -23.87 -16.91 -0.45
N GLY A 105 -22.56 -17.08 -0.50
CA GLY A 105 -21.87 -18.35 -0.29
C GLY A 105 -20.72 -18.24 0.72
N PRO A 106 -20.01 -19.34 0.98
CA PRO A 106 -18.82 -19.34 1.81
C PRO A 106 -17.71 -18.50 1.15
N ALA A 107 -16.66 -18.16 1.92
CA ALA A 107 -15.48 -17.48 1.39
C ALA A 107 -14.87 -18.22 0.19
N ILE A 108 -14.39 -17.48 -0.79
CA ILE A 108 -13.71 -18.07 -1.96
C ILE A 108 -12.33 -18.57 -1.52
N GLU A 109 -11.99 -19.78 -1.93
CA GLU A 109 -10.67 -20.38 -1.71
C GLU A 109 -9.64 -19.79 -2.70
N ASP A 110 -9.26 -18.54 -2.50
CA ASP A 110 -8.32 -17.80 -3.36
C ASP A 110 -6.99 -17.47 -2.66
N GLY A 111 -6.79 -18.04 -1.47
CA GLY A 111 -5.63 -17.80 -0.61
C GLY A 111 -5.70 -16.51 0.20
N PHE A 112 -6.69 -15.66 -0.02
CA PHE A 112 -6.87 -14.41 0.73
C PHE A 112 -7.43 -14.64 2.13
N SER A 113 -8.35 -15.58 2.28
CA SER A 113 -9.02 -15.95 3.54
C SER A 113 -8.38 -17.13 4.27
N ASP A 114 -7.26 -17.67 3.76
CA ASP A 114 -6.60 -18.83 4.33
C ASP A 114 -5.73 -18.46 5.55
N GLY A 115 -5.58 -19.40 6.47
CA GLY A 115 -4.71 -19.26 7.64
C GLY A 115 -5.26 -18.35 8.72
N ALA A 116 -4.37 -17.80 9.55
CA ALA A 116 -4.73 -16.87 10.60
C ALA A 116 -4.90 -15.46 10.05
N LEU A 117 -6.09 -14.88 10.23
CA LEU A 117 -6.45 -13.56 9.72
C LEU A 117 -6.21 -12.47 10.77
N TRP A 118 -5.58 -11.38 10.36
CA TRP A 118 -5.17 -10.27 11.20
C TRP A 118 -5.54 -8.93 10.59
N GLN A 119 -5.72 -7.93 11.45
CA GLN A 119 -5.87 -6.52 11.07
C GLN A 119 -5.07 -5.61 11.97
N GLY A 120 -4.79 -4.39 11.52
CA GLY A 120 -4.25 -3.34 12.38
C GLY A 120 -5.30 -2.85 13.36
N ARG A 121 -4.96 -2.73 14.64
CA ARG A 121 -5.90 -2.29 15.68
C ARG A 121 -6.30 -0.82 15.48
N GLY A 122 -7.55 -0.61 15.06
CA GLY A 122 -8.09 0.71 14.76
C GLY A 122 -7.62 1.32 13.43
N GLY A 123 -7.05 0.49 12.54
CA GLY A 123 -6.66 0.85 11.17
C GLY A 123 -5.46 0.05 10.69
N MET A 124 -5.47 -0.32 9.41
CA MET A 124 -4.43 -1.18 8.82
C MET A 124 -3.03 -0.54 8.82
N GLU A 125 -2.93 0.79 8.81
CA GLU A 125 -1.64 1.48 8.92
C GLU A 125 -0.92 1.19 10.24
N GLN A 126 -1.64 0.70 11.27
CA GLN A 126 -1.03 0.30 12.54
C GLN A 126 -0.05 -0.87 12.39
N LEU A 127 -0.23 -1.71 11.38
CA LEU A 127 0.78 -2.72 11.02
C LEU A 127 2.13 -2.06 10.72
N SER A 128 2.17 -1.10 9.80
CA SER A 128 3.42 -0.40 9.44
C SER A 128 3.94 0.46 10.58
N ARG A 129 3.06 1.10 11.36
CA ARG A 129 3.45 1.88 12.54
C ARG A 129 4.07 1.00 13.63
N GLY A 130 3.48 -0.16 13.91
CA GLY A 130 4.00 -1.13 14.86
C GLY A 130 5.37 -1.68 14.44
N LEU A 131 5.52 -2.04 13.17
CA LEU A 131 6.80 -2.46 12.60
C LEU A 131 7.86 -1.36 12.73
N LEU A 132 7.51 -0.11 12.44
CA LEU A 132 8.40 1.03 12.60
C LEU A 132 8.77 1.25 14.08
N ALA A 133 7.81 1.14 15.02
CA ALA A 133 8.06 1.26 16.43
C ALA A 133 9.03 0.17 16.93
N LEU A 134 8.88 -1.07 16.46
CA LEU A 134 9.85 -2.15 16.74
C LEU A 134 11.25 -1.82 16.19
N ALA A 135 11.30 -1.18 15.01
CA ALA A 135 12.56 -0.74 14.41
C ALA A 135 13.21 0.44 15.16
N GLN A 136 12.44 1.25 15.87
CA GLN A 136 12.89 2.40 16.66
C GLN A 136 13.24 2.06 18.11
N GLY A 137 13.25 0.76 18.47
CA GLY A 137 13.64 0.29 19.80
C GLY A 137 15.12 0.52 20.12
N GLU A 138 15.60 -0.09 21.20
CA GLU A 138 16.90 0.22 21.83
C GLU A 138 18.16 -0.07 21.00
N ASN A 139 18.05 -0.90 19.97
CA ASN A 139 19.20 -1.39 19.19
C ASN A 139 19.51 -0.52 17.97
N GLY A 140 20.00 0.72 18.17
CA GLY A 140 20.44 1.60 17.07
C GLY A 140 19.41 2.67 16.68
N ILE A 141 19.78 3.52 15.72
CA ILE A 141 18.99 4.68 15.31
C ILE A 141 18.18 4.35 14.05
N THR A 142 16.86 4.46 14.14
CA THR A 142 15.94 4.33 12.99
C THR A 142 15.10 5.60 12.84
N ASN A 143 15.24 6.26 11.71
CA ASN A 143 14.53 7.50 11.38
C ASN A 143 13.51 7.28 10.27
N LEU A 144 12.38 7.97 10.35
CA LEU A 144 11.42 8.11 9.25
C LEU A 144 11.40 9.57 8.77
N ARG A 145 11.56 9.78 7.47
CA ARG A 145 11.34 11.07 6.81
C ARG A 145 10.15 10.94 5.87
N SER A 146 9.02 11.47 6.28
CA SER A 146 7.80 11.54 5.47
C SER A 146 7.82 12.74 4.53
N GLY A 147 7.00 12.72 3.48
CA GLY A 147 6.94 13.78 2.48
C GLY A 147 8.19 13.86 1.61
N SER A 148 8.96 12.77 1.51
CA SER A 148 10.25 12.72 0.81
C SER A 148 10.13 11.94 -0.49
N LEU A 149 9.98 12.64 -1.61
CA LEU A 149 9.98 12.04 -2.95
C LEU A 149 11.42 11.95 -3.48
N VAL A 150 11.99 10.75 -3.45
CA VAL A 150 13.28 10.49 -4.09
C VAL A 150 13.10 10.48 -5.61
N ARG A 151 13.90 11.31 -6.31
CA ARG A 151 13.93 11.38 -7.77
C ARG A 151 15.25 10.86 -8.33
N HIS A 152 16.35 11.18 -7.68
CA HIS A 152 17.68 10.84 -8.18
C HIS A 152 18.33 9.79 -7.28
N LEU A 153 18.81 8.73 -7.92
CA LEU A 153 19.63 7.68 -7.33
C LEU A 153 21.02 7.81 -7.93
N GLN A 154 22.00 8.18 -7.12
CA GLN A 154 23.36 8.46 -7.56
C GLN A 154 24.31 7.44 -6.96
N PRO A 155 24.86 6.48 -7.73
CA PRO A 155 25.93 5.61 -7.26
C PRO A 155 27.14 6.43 -6.79
N GLN A 156 27.72 6.01 -5.67
CA GLN A 156 28.92 6.61 -5.08
C GLN A 156 29.94 5.52 -4.75
N ALA A 157 31.20 5.89 -4.54
CA ALA A 157 32.27 4.93 -4.22
C ALA A 157 31.94 4.01 -3.05
N HIS A 158 31.16 4.50 -2.07
CA HIS A 158 30.85 3.76 -0.85
C HIS A 158 29.34 3.62 -0.57
N GLY A 159 28.50 3.71 -1.59
CA GLY A 159 27.04 3.55 -1.44
C GLY A 159 26.23 4.42 -2.40
N TRP A 160 25.23 5.12 -1.90
CA TRP A 160 24.24 5.84 -2.68
C TRP A 160 23.98 7.24 -2.17
N GLY A 161 23.89 8.19 -3.09
CA GLY A 161 23.31 9.52 -2.86
C GLY A 161 21.87 9.57 -3.36
N LEU A 162 20.97 10.06 -2.53
CA LEU A 162 19.54 10.19 -2.83
C LEU A 162 19.18 11.68 -2.84
N ALA A 163 18.47 12.14 -3.87
CA ALA A 163 18.05 13.53 -3.96
C ALA A 163 16.63 13.69 -4.52
N GLU A 164 16.02 14.85 -4.24
CA GLU A 164 14.75 15.29 -4.80
C GLU A 164 14.86 15.70 -6.28
N ALA A 165 13.73 16.02 -6.91
CA ALA A 165 13.68 16.53 -8.29
C ALA A 165 14.46 17.84 -8.48
N SER A 166 14.54 18.69 -7.46
CA SER A 166 15.34 19.91 -7.40
C SER A 166 16.84 19.66 -7.24
N ALA A 167 17.27 18.40 -7.22
CA ALA A 167 18.62 17.96 -6.86
C ALA A 167 19.03 18.26 -5.39
N GLN A 168 18.06 18.65 -4.54
CA GLN A 168 18.29 18.80 -3.10
C GLN A 168 18.66 17.44 -2.49
N PRO A 169 19.82 17.30 -1.81
CA PRO A 169 20.20 16.04 -1.18
C PRO A 169 19.24 15.64 -0.06
N LEU A 170 18.78 14.39 -0.10
CA LEU A 170 17.94 13.80 0.93
C LEU A 170 18.74 12.92 1.89
N LEU A 171 19.57 12.02 1.35
CA LEU A 171 20.28 11.03 2.15
C LEU A 171 21.55 10.55 1.42
N HIS A 172 22.62 10.28 2.18
CA HIS A 172 23.72 9.44 1.77
C HIS A 172 23.71 8.15 2.60
N CYS A 173 23.74 6.98 1.94
CA CYS A 173 23.69 5.69 2.63
C CYS A 173 24.66 4.67 2.01
N ARG A 174 25.15 3.75 2.86
CA ARG A 174 26.04 2.66 2.42
C ARG A 174 25.29 1.60 1.63
N TRP A 175 24.10 1.25 2.09
CA TRP A 175 23.20 0.31 1.45
C TRP A 175 21.87 0.99 1.14
N LEU A 176 21.28 0.65 0.02
CA LEU A 176 19.98 1.12 -0.41
C LEU A 176 19.01 -0.06 -0.53
N VAL A 177 17.79 0.09 -0.05
CA VAL A 177 16.69 -0.85 -0.32
C VAL A 177 15.50 -0.12 -0.90
N LEU A 178 14.97 -0.65 -2.00
CA LEU A 178 13.70 -0.23 -2.56
C LEU A 178 12.59 -1.18 -2.07
N SER A 179 11.67 -0.69 -1.25
CA SER A 179 10.51 -1.47 -0.79
C SER A 179 9.27 -1.28 -1.68
N GLY A 180 9.46 -0.75 -2.86
CA GLY A 180 8.44 -0.57 -3.88
C GLY A 180 9.07 -0.46 -5.26
N THR A 181 8.30 -0.79 -6.29
CA THR A 181 8.80 -0.89 -7.66
C THR A 181 8.94 0.46 -8.37
N LEU A 182 8.36 1.55 -7.84
CA LEU A 182 8.11 2.76 -8.62
C LEU A 182 9.38 3.43 -9.18
N LEU A 183 10.50 3.40 -8.43
CA LEU A 183 11.78 3.97 -8.91
C LEU A 183 12.56 3.05 -9.85
N ALA A 184 12.12 1.81 -10.00
CA ALA A 184 12.75 0.80 -10.86
C ALA A 184 11.87 0.38 -12.06
N HIS A 185 10.59 0.78 -12.08
CA HIS A 185 9.62 0.36 -13.07
C HIS A 185 9.26 1.50 -14.04
N PRO A 186 9.12 1.24 -15.36
CA PRO A 186 8.75 2.25 -16.37
C PRO A 186 7.49 3.04 -16.07
N ARG A 187 6.59 2.50 -15.24
CA ARG A 187 5.37 3.19 -14.79
C ARG A 187 5.65 4.53 -14.08
N CYS A 188 6.86 4.75 -13.53
CA CYS A 188 7.20 6.04 -12.95
C CYS A 188 7.12 7.19 -13.96
N ARG A 189 7.34 6.91 -15.25
CA ARG A 189 7.21 7.91 -16.34
C ARG A 189 5.76 8.40 -16.45
N GLN A 190 4.79 7.50 -16.34
CA GLN A 190 3.36 7.85 -16.39
C GLN A 190 2.89 8.51 -15.09
N VAL A 191 3.42 8.03 -13.95
CA VAL A 191 3.00 8.49 -12.62
C VAL A 191 3.56 9.87 -12.30
N PHE A 192 4.82 10.15 -12.65
CA PHE A 192 5.51 11.39 -12.29
C PHE A 192 5.87 12.29 -13.49
N GLY A 193 5.55 11.86 -14.71
CA GLY A 193 5.96 12.58 -15.92
C GLY A 193 7.48 12.56 -16.18
N TRP A 194 8.21 11.62 -15.58
CA TRP A 194 9.66 11.55 -15.74
C TRP A 194 10.07 10.97 -17.10
N SER A 195 11.18 11.47 -17.63
CA SER A 195 11.73 11.01 -18.93
C SER A 195 12.45 9.66 -18.82
N ASP A 196 12.94 9.30 -17.62
CA ASP A 196 13.75 8.11 -17.35
C ASP A 196 13.18 7.28 -16.19
N VAL A 197 13.80 6.12 -15.94
CA VAL A 197 13.56 5.27 -14.78
C VAL A 197 14.75 5.39 -13.84
N PRO A 198 14.63 5.98 -12.65
CA PRO A 198 15.77 6.35 -11.80
C PRO A 198 16.78 5.24 -11.57
N LEU A 199 16.33 4.02 -11.22
CA LEU A 199 17.24 2.91 -10.99
C LEU A 199 17.91 2.42 -12.28
N GLN A 200 17.19 2.38 -13.39
CA GLN A 200 17.78 1.99 -14.68
C GLN A 200 18.88 2.97 -15.09
N THR A 201 18.63 4.29 -14.95
CA THR A 201 19.63 5.33 -15.19
C THR A 201 20.85 5.15 -14.28
N ALA A 202 20.65 4.89 -13.00
CA ALA A 202 21.76 4.64 -12.07
C ALA A 202 22.53 3.36 -12.42
N ALA A 203 21.85 2.29 -12.82
CA ALA A 203 22.47 1.02 -13.19
C ALA A 203 23.39 1.11 -14.43
N THR A 204 23.17 2.09 -15.33
CA THR A 204 24.08 2.30 -16.47
C THR A 204 25.45 2.82 -16.05
N GLN A 205 25.56 3.40 -14.84
CA GLN A 205 26.81 3.92 -14.29
C GLN A 205 27.60 2.87 -13.50
N LEU A 206 27.02 1.67 -13.34
CA LEU A 206 27.58 0.57 -12.56
C LEU A 206 27.84 -0.63 -13.47
N ASP A 207 29.02 -1.23 -13.32
CA ASP A 207 29.33 -2.51 -13.99
C ASP A 207 28.86 -3.68 -13.13
N ASP A 208 27.52 -3.84 -13.00
CA ASP A 208 26.88 -4.91 -12.22
C ASP A 208 25.82 -5.62 -13.07
N PRO A 209 26.16 -6.79 -13.65
CA PRO A 209 25.20 -7.58 -14.41
C PRO A 209 24.00 -8.05 -13.60
N GLN A 210 24.18 -8.33 -12.30
CA GLN A 210 23.10 -8.75 -11.42
C GLN A 210 22.08 -7.63 -11.21
N LEU A 211 22.55 -6.39 -11.04
CA LEU A 211 21.65 -5.24 -10.94
C LEU A 211 20.91 -4.99 -12.26
N ARG A 212 21.59 -5.16 -13.42
CA ARG A 212 20.90 -5.01 -14.72
C ARG A 212 19.80 -6.07 -14.89
N ASP A 213 20.06 -7.32 -14.51
CA ASP A 213 19.07 -8.40 -14.53
C ASP A 213 17.89 -8.10 -13.59
N ALA A 214 18.15 -7.66 -12.36
CA ALA A 214 17.11 -7.24 -11.42
C ALA A 214 16.26 -6.07 -11.96
N CYS A 215 16.89 -5.06 -12.60
CA CYS A 215 16.18 -3.97 -13.26
C CYS A 215 15.26 -4.46 -14.38
N GLY A 216 15.70 -5.42 -15.18
CA GLY A 216 14.92 -6.07 -16.23
C GLY A 216 13.68 -6.78 -15.64
N ALA A 217 13.88 -7.59 -14.60
CA ALA A 217 12.82 -8.30 -13.92
C ALA A 217 11.81 -7.33 -13.27
N LEU A 218 12.29 -6.27 -12.60
CA LEU A 218 11.42 -5.23 -12.01
C LEU A 218 10.58 -4.51 -13.06
N ALA A 219 11.18 -4.19 -14.22
CA ALA A 219 10.48 -3.53 -15.31
C ALA A 219 9.39 -4.40 -15.96
N ALA A 220 9.52 -5.72 -15.85
CA ALA A 220 8.58 -6.70 -16.38
C ALA A 220 7.42 -7.04 -15.42
N ILE A 221 7.46 -6.60 -14.17
CA ILE A 221 6.39 -6.85 -13.21
C ILE A 221 5.10 -6.16 -13.65
N ASN A 222 4.11 -6.92 -14.04
CA ASN A 222 2.77 -6.40 -14.28
C ASN A 222 2.03 -6.19 -12.95
N SER A 223 1.16 -5.20 -12.92
CA SER A 223 0.32 -4.93 -11.76
C SER A 223 -1.09 -4.54 -12.20
N GLN A 224 -2.08 -5.12 -11.55
CA GLN A 224 -3.46 -4.72 -11.76
C GLN A 224 -3.77 -3.45 -10.97
N ALA A 225 -4.51 -2.53 -11.58
CA ALA A 225 -5.06 -1.37 -10.90
C ALA A 225 -6.36 -1.72 -10.17
N SER A 226 -6.77 -0.88 -9.22
CA SER A 226 -8.08 -0.94 -8.58
C SER A 226 -8.56 0.47 -8.23
N SER A 227 -9.85 0.71 -8.41
CA SER A 227 -10.54 1.93 -7.95
C SER A 227 -11.43 1.56 -6.78
N HIS A 228 -11.30 2.29 -5.68
CA HIS A 228 -12.06 2.02 -4.46
C HIS A 228 -13.03 3.16 -4.20
N LEU A 229 -14.32 2.84 -4.13
CA LEU A 229 -15.32 3.73 -3.58
C LEU A 229 -15.30 3.60 -2.05
N LEU A 230 -15.11 4.70 -1.37
CA LEU A 230 -15.22 4.80 0.09
C LEU A 230 -16.51 5.54 0.42
N LEU A 231 -17.40 4.88 1.15
CA LEU A 231 -18.61 5.49 1.70
C LEU A 231 -18.46 5.61 3.22
N THR A 232 -18.87 6.73 3.77
CA THR A 232 -19.08 6.90 5.20
C THR A 232 -20.58 7.01 5.46
N LEU A 233 -21.17 5.93 5.96
CA LEU A 233 -22.59 5.84 6.24
C LEU A 233 -22.91 6.46 7.59
N HIS A 234 -23.93 7.30 7.67
CA HIS A 234 -24.48 7.82 8.91
C HIS A 234 -25.11 6.69 9.76
N PRO A 235 -25.31 6.88 11.07
CA PRO A 235 -25.70 5.80 11.98
C PRO A 235 -26.96 5.02 11.56
N GLU A 236 -27.97 5.68 11.01
CA GLU A 236 -29.20 5.03 10.55
C GLU A 236 -28.95 4.02 9.41
N LEU A 237 -28.22 4.45 8.38
CA LEU A 237 -27.81 3.57 7.28
C LEU A 237 -26.81 2.52 7.74
N ALA A 238 -25.88 2.91 8.59
CA ALA A 238 -24.86 2.01 9.13
C ALA A 238 -25.51 0.83 9.90
N ALA A 239 -26.59 1.08 10.65
CA ALA A 239 -27.31 0.05 11.37
C ALA A 239 -27.84 -1.04 10.42
N VAL A 240 -28.37 -0.66 9.24
CA VAL A 240 -28.85 -1.61 8.23
C VAL A 240 -27.71 -2.41 7.61
N TRP A 241 -26.64 -1.72 7.20
CA TRP A 241 -25.48 -2.37 6.58
C TRP A 241 -24.74 -3.31 7.55
N LEU A 242 -24.65 -2.97 8.83
CA LEU A 242 -23.98 -3.77 9.84
C LEU A 242 -24.79 -5.02 10.27
N GLN A 243 -26.05 -5.17 9.85
CA GLN A 243 -26.83 -6.39 10.01
C GLN A 243 -26.40 -7.49 9.03
N GLN A 244 -25.60 -7.14 7.99
CA GLN A 244 -25.09 -8.15 7.08
C GLN A 244 -24.30 -9.24 7.80
N PRO A 245 -24.45 -10.53 7.41
CA PRO A 245 -23.76 -11.65 8.04
C PRO A 245 -22.25 -11.65 7.83
N TRP A 246 -21.75 -10.74 7.00
CA TRP A 246 -20.34 -10.62 6.65
C TRP A 246 -19.77 -9.25 7.03
N ARG A 247 -18.45 -9.19 7.18
CA ARG A 247 -17.65 -7.94 7.25
C ARG A 247 -16.80 -7.77 6.01
N LEU A 248 -16.61 -8.84 5.27
CA LEU A 248 -15.92 -8.81 3.98
C LEU A 248 -16.65 -9.74 3.00
N LEU A 249 -16.96 -9.22 1.83
CA LEU A 249 -17.67 -9.91 0.76
C LEU A 249 -16.77 -9.99 -0.47
N GLN A 250 -16.48 -11.20 -0.93
CA GLN A 250 -15.73 -11.47 -2.16
C GLN A 250 -16.71 -11.71 -3.30
N PHE A 251 -16.45 -11.15 -4.47
CA PHE A 251 -17.26 -11.38 -5.65
C PHE A 251 -16.67 -12.52 -6.46
N SER A 252 -17.47 -13.54 -6.78
CA SER A 252 -17.07 -14.62 -7.67
C SER A 252 -16.73 -14.09 -9.08
N PRO A 253 -16.02 -14.83 -9.94
CA PRO A 253 -15.70 -14.36 -11.29
C PRO A 253 -16.94 -13.88 -12.08
N ALA A 254 -18.05 -14.61 -12.00
CA ALA A 254 -19.30 -14.22 -12.64
C ALA A 254 -19.92 -12.94 -12.04
N ALA A 255 -19.82 -12.79 -10.72
CA ALA A 255 -20.26 -11.57 -10.05
C ALA A 255 -19.37 -10.36 -10.40
N GLN A 256 -18.06 -10.58 -10.51
CA GLN A 256 -17.09 -9.56 -10.93
C GLN A 256 -17.38 -9.08 -12.37
N GLU A 257 -17.69 -9.99 -13.26
CA GLU A 257 -18.07 -9.67 -14.65
C GLU A 257 -19.38 -8.86 -14.69
N ARG A 258 -20.36 -9.27 -13.89
CA ARG A 258 -21.69 -8.65 -13.84
C ARG A 258 -21.66 -7.24 -13.27
N TRP A 259 -20.98 -7.01 -12.12
CA TRP A 259 -21.03 -5.75 -11.39
C TRP A 259 -19.75 -4.93 -11.43
N GLY A 260 -18.65 -5.48 -11.94
CA GLY A 260 -17.36 -4.76 -11.95
C GLY A 260 -16.73 -4.54 -10.56
N LEU A 261 -17.27 -5.21 -9.55
CA LEU A 261 -16.78 -5.18 -8.17
C LEU A 261 -16.01 -6.47 -7.85
N ARG A 262 -14.91 -6.35 -7.12
CA ARG A 262 -14.09 -7.48 -6.69
C ARG A 262 -14.38 -7.85 -5.24
N ARG A 263 -14.56 -6.85 -4.38
CA ARG A 263 -14.72 -7.04 -2.95
C ARG A 263 -15.41 -5.84 -2.31
N VAL A 264 -16.15 -6.09 -1.21
CA VAL A 264 -16.71 -5.05 -0.36
C VAL A 264 -16.32 -5.33 1.08
N SER A 265 -15.89 -4.31 1.84
CA SER A 265 -15.65 -4.42 3.27
C SER A 265 -16.52 -3.46 4.06
N LEU A 266 -17.04 -3.95 5.20
CA LEU A 266 -17.79 -3.15 6.18
C LEU A 266 -16.91 -2.91 7.40
N GLN A 267 -16.72 -1.66 7.75
CA GLN A 267 -15.81 -1.23 8.80
C GLN A 267 -16.58 -0.38 9.83
N PRO A 268 -17.01 -0.98 10.96
CA PRO A 268 -17.66 -0.21 12.03
C PRO A 268 -16.75 0.90 12.52
N LEU A 269 -17.28 2.12 12.63
CA LEU A 269 -16.57 3.28 13.18
C LEU A 269 -17.00 3.52 14.64
N ARG A 270 -16.19 4.28 15.39
CA ARG A 270 -16.39 4.46 16.84
C ARG A 270 -17.66 5.20 17.23
N ASP A 271 -18.23 5.96 16.31
CA ASP A 271 -19.39 6.84 16.49
C ASP A 271 -20.67 6.29 15.85
N GLN A 272 -20.79 4.96 15.78
CA GLN A 272 -21.91 4.23 15.19
C GLN A 272 -22.06 4.39 13.66
N ARG A 273 -21.18 5.13 13.00
CA ARG A 273 -21.08 5.15 11.53
C ARG A 273 -20.45 3.85 11.02
N CYS A 274 -20.53 3.64 9.72
CA CYS A 274 -19.84 2.55 9.03
C CYS A 274 -19.10 3.06 7.81
N GLY A 275 -17.83 2.65 7.68
CA GLY A 275 -17.10 2.76 6.43
C GLY A 275 -17.44 1.57 5.53
N VAL A 276 -17.84 1.83 4.29
CA VAL A 276 -17.99 0.81 3.25
C VAL A 276 -16.93 1.07 2.21
N VAL A 277 -16.13 0.04 1.88
CA VAL A 277 -15.15 0.13 0.81
C VAL A 277 -15.48 -0.89 -0.26
N ALA A 278 -15.86 -0.41 -1.44
CA ALA A 278 -16.10 -1.23 -2.62
C ALA A 278 -14.89 -1.15 -3.54
N GLU A 279 -14.21 -2.28 -3.72
CA GLU A 279 -13.07 -2.44 -4.62
C GLU A 279 -13.55 -2.83 -6.01
N SER A 280 -13.12 -2.10 -7.04
CA SER A 280 -13.41 -2.45 -8.43
C SER A 280 -12.56 -3.65 -8.90
N THR A 281 -13.00 -4.28 -9.98
CA THR A 281 -12.15 -5.17 -10.79
C THR A 281 -11.04 -4.38 -11.49
N ALA A 282 -9.97 -5.09 -11.91
CA ALA A 282 -8.91 -4.50 -12.71
C ALA A 282 -9.43 -3.94 -14.03
N ALA A 283 -10.31 -4.66 -14.72
CA ALA A 283 -10.92 -4.23 -15.98
C ALA A 283 -11.73 -2.94 -15.83
N PHE A 284 -12.42 -2.73 -14.72
CA PHE A 284 -13.07 -1.46 -14.41
C PHE A 284 -12.03 -0.34 -14.19
N ALA A 285 -11.03 -0.58 -13.36
CA ALA A 285 -10.02 0.41 -13.04
C ALA A 285 -9.19 0.84 -14.25
N GLU A 286 -8.87 -0.08 -15.16
CA GLU A 286 -8.11 0.18 -16.38
C GLU A 286 -8.86 1.14 -17.33
N ARG A 287 -10.19 1.01 -17.44
CA ARG A 287 -11.01 1.95 -18.22
C ARG A 287 -11.03 3.36 -17.66
N HIS A 288 -10.64 3.53 -16.38
CA HIS A 288 -10.67 4.80 -15.65
C HIS A 288 -9.29 5.21 -15.08
N LEU A 289 -8.21 4.74 -15.72
CA LEU A 289 -6.83 4.96 -15.23
C LEU A 289 -6.44 6.44 -15.07
N GLY A 290 -7.02 7.33 -15.87
CA GLY A 290 -6.77 8.78 -15.79
C GLY A 290 -7.50 9.50 -14.65
N VAL A 291 -8.44 8.80 -13.96
CA VAL A 291 -9.29 9.43 -12.95
C VAL A 291 -8.64 9.29 -11.57
N TYR A 292 -8.33 10.41 -10.94
CA TYR A 292 -7.74 10.47 -9.59
C TYR A 292 -8.75 11.10 -8.64
N GLY A 293 -8.88 10.52 -7.45
CA GLY A 293 -9.69 11.13 -6.39
C GLY A 293 -9.05 12.42 -5.87
N ALA A 294 -9.83 13.48 -5.72
CA ALA A 294 -9.38 14.77 -5.18
C ALA A 294 -8.75 14.65 -3.78
N GLY A 295 -9.17 13.64 -3.01
CA GLY A 295 -8.61 13.33 -1.69
C GLY A 295 -7.28 12.57 -1.70
N SER A 296 -6.72 12.22 -2.87
CA SER A 296 -5.46 11.50 -2.97
C SER A 296 -4.29 12.38 -2.55
N SER A 297 -3.48 11.93 -1.58
CA SER A 297 -2.23 12.61 -1.20
C SER A 297 -1.15 12.54 -2.29
N ALA A 298 -1.28 11.62 -3.24
CA ALA A 298 -0.39 11.48 -4.37
C ALA A 298 -0.75 12.43 -5.53
N SER A 299 -2.02 12.84 -5.65
CA SER A 299 -2.48 13.69 -6.77
C SER A 299 -1.65 14.97 -6.96
N PRO A 300 -1.32 15.77 -5.93
CA PRO A 300 -0.48 16.96 -6.09
C PRO A 300 0.94 16.64 -6.57
N LEU A 301 1.48 15.48 -6.17
CA LEU A 301 2.84 15.04 -6.55
C LEU A 301 2.90 14.54 -7.99
N LEU A 302 1.75 14.16 -8.55
CA LEU A 302 1.63 13.64 -9.91
C LEU A 302 1.41 14.75 -10.95
N GLY A 303 1.29 16.01 -10.53
CA GLY A 303 0.92 17.11 -11.43
C GLY A 303 -0.45 16.89 -12.12
N ALA A 304 -1.26 15.96 -11.62
CA ALA A 304 -2.55 15.65 -12.18
C ALA A 304 -3.56 16.73 -11.76
N THR A 305 -4.23 17.34 -12.72
CA THR A 305 -5.38 18.20 -12.44
C THR A 305 -6.57 17.30 -12.12
N PRO A 306 -7.18 17.37 -10.93
CA PRO A 306 -8.36 16.60 -10.62
C PRO A 306 -9.51 17.00 -11.56
N ASP A 307 -10.10 16.01 -12.21
CA ASP A 307 -11.34 16.19 -12.97
C ASP A 307 -12.51 15.74 -12.09
N ALA A 308 -13.18 16.70 -11.47
CA ALA A 308 -14.28 16.44 -10.56
C ALA A 308 -15.48 15.77 -11.25
N ALA A 309 -15.71 16.05 -12.53
CA ALA A 309 -16.80 15.41 -13.29
C ALA A 309 -16.49 13.95 -13.58
N ALA A 310 -15.25 13.65 -14.00
CA ALA A 310 -14.79 12.29 -14.20
C ALA A 310 -14.77 11.49 -12.89
N GLU A 311 -14.30 12.10 -11.78
CA GLU A 311 -14.34 11.48 -10.45
C GLU A 311 -15.77 11.13 -10.04
N ALA A 312 -16.70 12.09 -10.15
CA ALA A 312 -18.11 11.88 -9.81
C ALA A 312 -18.75 10.77 -10.69
N ALA A 313 -18.41 10.71 -11.98
CA ALA A 313 -18.91 9.66 -12.87
C ALA A 313 -18.41 8.26 -12.43
N VAL A 314 -17.16 8.12 -11.99
CA VAL A 314 -16.62 6.84 -11.49
C VAL A 314 -17.26 6.48 -10.15
N ILE A 315 -17.41 7.44 -9.23
CA ILE A 315 -18.11 7.25 -7.96
C ILE A 315 -19.53 6.73 -8.20
N ASN A 316 -20.31 7.42 -9.04
CA ASN A 316 -21.69 7.05 -9.32
C ASN A 316 -21.82 5.64 -9.94
N ARG A 317 -20.88 5.25 -10.81
CA ARG A 317 -20.87 3.90 -11.41
C ARG A 317 -20.57 2.81 -10.37
N LEU A 318 -19.61 3.04 -9.47
CA LEU A 318 -19.29 2.08 -8.41
C LEU A 318 -20.42 2.00 -7.38
N GLU A 319 -21.05 3.12 -7.06
CA GLU A 319 -22.19 3.18 -6.14
C GLU A 319 -23.41 2.45 -6.72
N GLN A 320 -23.71 2.66 -8.01
CA GLN A 320 -24.77 1.94 -8.69
C GLN A 320 -24.50 0.43 -8.72
N ALA A 321 -23.28 0.03 -9.07
CA ALA A 321 -22.89 -1.39 -9.05
C ALA A 321 -23.03 -2.02 -7.67
N LEU A 322 -22.69 -1.28 -6.60
CA LEU A 322 -22.85 -1.71 -5.22
C LEU A 322 -24.33 -1.86 -4.84
N SER A 323 -25.18 -0.90 -5.23
CA SER A 323 -26.61 -0.94 -5.00
C SER A 323 -27.28 -2.08 -5.76
N ASP A 324 -26.90 -2.28 -7.03
CA ASP A 324 -27.43 -3.38 -7.88
C ASP A 324 -27.05 -4.77 -7.34
N ALA A 325 -25.83 -4.88 -6.76
CA ALA A 325 -25.35 -6.14 -6.22
C ALA A 325 -25.97 -6.49 -4.86
N LEU A 326 -26.22 -5.50 -3.99
CA LEU A 326 -26.58 -5.73 -2.61
C LEU A 326 -27.99 -5.26 -2.23
N GLY A 327 -28.63 -4.46 -3.07
CA GLY A 327 -29.99 -3.95 -2.80
C GLY A 327 -30.06 -2.94 -1.63
N HIS A 328 -28.92 -2.34 -1.22
CA HIS A 328 -28.87 -1.42 -0.09
C HIS A 328 -28.74 0.04 -0.53
N ALA A 329 -29.48 0.91 0.16
CA ALA A 329 -29.38 2.35 -0.06
C ALA A 329 -28.02 2.88 0.46
N THR A 330 -27.51 3.91 -0.25
CA THR A 330 -26.30 4.66 0.11
C THR A 330 -26.56 6.16 0.17
N ASP A 331 -27.83 6.57 0.01
CA ASP A 331 -28.23 7.98 -0.03
C ASP A 331 -27.78 8.73 1.21
N GLY A 332 -27.16 9.89 1.00
CA GLY A 332 -26.65 10.73 2.09
C GLY A 332 -25.29 10.27 2.66
N ALA A 333 -24.64 9.24 2.09
CA ALA A 333 -23.28 8.88 2.48
C ALA A 333 -22.25 9.89 1.98
N ASP A 334 -21.22 10.15 2.79
CA ASP A 334 -20.02 10.82 2.29
C ASP A 334 -19.27 9.90 1.34
N ARG A 335 -18.90 10.39 0.16
CA ARG A 335 -18.32 9.60 -0.94
C ARG A 335 -16.92 10.08 -1.28
N GLN A 336 -15.98 9.16 -1.42
CA GLN A 336 -14.62 9.44 -1.86
C GLN A 336 -14.15 8.35 -2.82
N LEU A 337 -13.33 8.75 -3.81
CA LEU A 337 -12.65 7.82 -4.70
C LEU A 337 -11.17 7.71 -4.30
N MET A 338 -10.68 6.46 -4.20
CA MET A 338 -9.27 6.17 -4.08
C MET A 338 -8.84 5.26 -5.20
N ARG A 339 -7.72 5.61 -5.87
CA ARG A 339 -7.17 4.82 -6.95
C ARG A 339 -5.82 4.21 -6.57
N TRP A 340 -5.69 2.93 -6.83
CA TRP A 340 -4.46 2.17 -6.70
C TRP A 340 -3.97 1.77 -8.09
N GLY A 341 -3.01 2.50 -8.65
CA GLY A 341 -2.49 2.23 -10.00
C GLY A 341 -1.64 0.96 -10.11
N ALA A 342 -1.25 0.35 -8.99
CA ALA A 342 -0.60 -0.96 -8.89
C ALA A 342 -1.01 -1.61 -7.58
N ALA A 343 -2.28 -1.99 -7.49
CA ALA A 343 -2.86 -2.63 -6.31
C ALA A 343 -2.28 -4.04 -6.11
N PHE A 344 -2.26 -4.83 -7.18
CA PHE A 344 -1.94 -6.26 -7.13
C PHE A 344 -0.83 -6.58 -8.13
N PRO A 345 0.44 -6.71 -7.67
CA PRO A 345 1.50 -7.20 -8.53
C PRO A 345 1.22 -8.64 -8.94
N GLN A 346 1.51 -8.95 -10.20
CA GLN A 346 1.32 -10.28 -10.77
C GLN A 346 2.63 -11.05 -10.74
N PRO A 347 2.58 -12.38 -10.53
CA PRO A 347 3.77 -13.21 -10.68
C PRO A 347 4.27 -13.22 -12.14
N PRO A 348 5.58 -13.53 -12.36
CA PRO A 348 6.58 -13.77 -11.34
C PRO A 348 7.09 -12.47 -10.69
N GLY A 349 7.47 -12.56 -9.41
CA GLY A 349 8.24 -11.50 -8.76
C GLY A 349 9.75 -11.67 -8.98
N LEU A 350 10.57 -10.99 -8.19
CA LEU A 350 12.03 -11.18 -8.21
C LEU A 350 12.42 -12.57 -7.67
N SER A 351 13.34 -13.22 -8.33
CA SER A 351 14.02 -14.42 -7.79
C SER A 351 14.88 -14.03 -6.57
N PRO A 352 15.22 -14.98 -5.70
CA PRO A 352 16.09 -14.71 -4.56
C PRO A 352 17.44 -14.07 -4.94
N THR A 353 18.00 -14.44 -6.09
CA THR A 353 19.25 -13.88 -6.59
C THR A 353 19.12 -12.44 -7.10
N GLN A 354 17.92 -12.01 -7.48
CA GLN A 354 17.63 -10.65 -7.93
C GLN A 354 17.26 -9.70 -6.77
N GLN A 355 16.93 -10.25 -5.59
CA GLN A 355 16.49 -9.43 -4.44
C GLN A 355 17.64 -8.67 -3.77
N LEU A 356 18.90 -9.09 -3.97
CA LEU A 356 20.06 -8.44 -3.39
C LEU A 356 21.22 -8.43 -4.38
N CYS A 357 21.73 -7.23 -4.70
CA CYS A 357 22.88 -6.98 -5.55
C CYS A 357 24.06 -6.44 -4.71
N PRO A 358 24.91 -7.32 -4.13
CA PRO A 358 25.93 -6.92 -3.16
C PRO A 358 26.99 -5.99 -3.75
N SER A 359 27.39 -6.18 -5.01
CA SER A 359 28.39 -5.34 -5.70
C SER A 359 27.95 -3.88 -5.77
N SER A 360 26.68 -3.66 -6.03
CA SER A 360 26.04 -2.32 -6.06
C SER A 360 25.46 -1.89 -4.72
N ARG A 361 25.52 -2.70 -3.68
CA ARG A 361 24.96 -2.42 -2.35
C ARG A 361 23.50 -1.98 -2.39
N ILE A 362 22.69 -2.71 -3.15
CA ILE A 362 21.25 -2.45 -3.28
C ILE A 362 20.45 -3.73 -3.11
N GLY A 363 19.26 -3.61 -2.51
CA GLY A 363 18.31 -4.69 -2.34
C GLY A 363 16.88 -4.27 -2.62
N PHE A 364 15.98 -5.26 -2.69
CA PHE A 364 14.56 -5.09 -3.01
C PHE A 364 13.71 -5.93 -2.07
N CYS A 365 12.58 -5.39 -1.56
CA CYS A 365 11.64 -6.11 -0.69
C CYS A 365 10.16 -5.72 -0.91
#